data_d3233a64ebf3c6a43e3881fee55403ab
#
_entry.id   d3233a64ebf3c6a43e3881fee55403ab
#
_cell.length_a   1.000
_cell.length_b   1.000
_cell.length_c   1.000
_cell.angle_alpha   90.00
_cell.angle_beta   90.00
_cell.angle_gamma   90.00
#
_symmetry.space_group_name_H-M   'P 1'
#
loop_
_entity.id
_entity.type
_entity.pdbx_description
1 polymer ?
#
loop_
_entity_poly.entity_id
_entity_poly.type
_entity_poly.pdbx_seq_one_letter_code
_entity_poly.pdbx_strand_id
1 'polypeptide(L)'
;RAQRLGASTLGALGAAQTKRPPATTGGRPPLREQVVHFINKKMPAGLPKRTARALLDIEDRHYVPILRDPARTTSESEAVFYFPGCGSERLFSQVGLATQAMLWQAGVQAVLPPGYICCGYPQRGSGQFEAAQKIITDNRVLLHRVANTLNYLDIKTVVVSCGTCYDQLQDYQFGEIFPGSRIIDIHEFLLE
;
A
#
# COMPACT_ATOMS: atom_id res chain seq x y z
N ARG A 1 -5.30 2.94 16.68
CA ARG A 1 -4.63 3.05 18.00
C ARG A 1 -3.39 2.13 18.08
N ALA A 2 -3.48 0.85 17.66
CA ALA A 2 -2.36 -0.10 17.68
C ALA A 2 -1.12 0.39 16.89
N GLN A 3 -1.32 0.98 15.71
CA GLN A 3 -0.22 1.52 14.89
C GLN A 3 0.51 2.68 15.59
N ARG A 4 -0.22 3.57 16.31
CA ARG A 4 0.41 4.67 17.07
C ARG A 4 1.25 4.16 18.24
N LEU A 5 0.76 3.11 18.93
CA LEU A 5 1.51 2.46 20.00
C LEU A 5 2.77 1.78 19.45
N GLY A 6 2.65 1.01 18.38
CA GLY A 6 3.78 0.37 17.72
C GLY A 6 4.82 1.38 17.22
N ALA A 7 4.40 2.49 16.62
CA ALA A 7 5.30 3.55 16.17
C ALA A 7 6.02 4.25 17.34
N SER A 8 5.35 4.46 18.49
CA SER A 8 5.95 5.07 19.67
C SER A 8 6.97 4.16 20.34
N THR A 9 6.66 2.86 20.46
CA THR A 9 7.59 1.88 21.05
C THR A 9 8.82 1.64 20.17
N LEU A 10 8.64 1.48 18.86
CA LEU A 10 9.76 1.34 17.92
C LEU A 10 10.59 2.62 17.81
N GLY A 11 9.97 3.78 17.89
CA GLY A 11 10.67 5.07 17.93
C GLY A 11 11.51 5.24 19.20
N ALA A 12 10.99 4.83 20.36
CA ALA A 12 11.72 4.86 21.63
C ALA A 12 12.90 3.88 21.64
N LEU A 13 12.71 2.66 21.12
CA LEU A 13 13.77 1.66 20.98
C LEU A 13 14.84 2.09 19.95
N GLY A 14 14.46 2.76 18.87
CA GLY A 14 15.39 3.26 17.86
C GLY A 14 16.19 4.49 18.27
N ALA A 15 15.69 5.29 19.23
CA ALA A 15 16.35 6.50 19.70
C ALA A 15 17.54 6.24 20.65
N ALA A 16 17.64 5.03 21.23
CA ALA A 16 18.64 4.69 22.26
C ALA A 16 20.00 4.24 21.72
N GLN A 17 20.26 4.36 20.41
CA GLN A 17 21.39 3.68 19.82
C GLN A 17 22.66 4.48 19.66
N THR A 18 23.74 4.07 20.28
CA THR A 18 25.03 4.73 20.15
C THR A 18 26.24 3.80 19.99
N LYS A 19 26.11 2.49 20.04
CA LYS A 19 27.28 1.59 19.95
C LYS A 19 27.16 0.60 18.80
N ARG A 20 28.18 0.58 17.92
CA ARG A 20 28.38 -0.52 16.97
C ARG A 20 28.68 -1.80 17.75
N PRO A 21 28.04 -2.94 17.43
CA PRO A 21 28.48 -4.22 17.96
C PRO A 21 29.91 -4.50 17.48
N PRO A 22 30.74 -5.19 18.27
CA PRO A 22 32.08 -5.56 17.86
C PRO A 22 32.03 -6.40 16.58
N ALA A 23 32.93 -6.11 15.64
CA ALA A 23 33.06 -6.86 14.42
C ALA A 23 33.45 -8.31 14.75
N THR A 24 32.60 -9.27 14.47
CA THR A 24 32.92 -10.69 14.60
C THR A 24 33.72 -11.12 13.39
N THR A 25 34.97 -11.46 13.59
CA THR A 25 35.84 -12.07 12.59
C THR A 25 35.43 -13.55 12.43
N GLY A 26 34.75 -13.88 11.33
CA GLY A 26 34.53 -15.25 10.90
C GLY A 26 33.48 -16.06 11.66
N GLY A 27 32.25 -16.04 11.20
CA GLY A 27 31.17 -16.87 11.69
C GLY A 27 29.86 -16.10 11.95
N ARG A 28 28.73 -16.80 12.05
CA ARG A 28 27.47 -16.18 12.47
C ARG A 28 27.58 -15.74 13.95
N PRO A 29 27.30 -14.49 14.30
CA PRO A 29 27.32 -14.03 15.67
C PRO A 29 26.34 -14.83 16.54
N PRO A 30 26.60 -15.02 17.84
CA PRO A 30 25.68 -15.66 18.76
C PRO A 30 24.29 -15.00 18.72
N LEU A 31 23.27 -15.78 18.97
CA LEU A 31 21.86 -15.32 18.86
C LEU A 31 21.58 -14.08 19.72
N ARG A 32 22.18 -14.02 20.91
CA ARG A 32 22.09 -12.86 21.83
C ARG A 32 22.65 -11.58 21.18
N GLU A 33 23.76 -11.69 20.43
CA GLU A 33 24.37 -10.55 19.77
C GLU A 33 23.56 -10.10 18.56
N GLN A 34 22.94 -11.05 17.83
CA GLN A 34 22.00 -10.73 16.77
C GLN A 34 20.79 -9.98 17.29
N VAL A 35 20.24 -10.41 18.45
CA VAL A 35 19.11 -9.73 19.11
C VAL A 35 19.53 -8.32 19.58
N VAL A 36 20.67 -8.19 20.23
CA VAL A 36 21.20 -6.88 20.67
C VAL A 36 21.47 -5.97 19.47
N HIS A 37 22.03 -6.51 18.39
CA HIS A 37 22.27 -5.77 17.17
C HIS A 37 20.97 -5.32 16.51
N PHE A 38 19.93 -6.18 16.49
CA PHE A 38 18.61 -5.84 15.97
C PHE A 38 17.95 -4.75 16.82
N ILE A 39 17.96 -4.87 18.13
CA ILE A 39 17.39 -3.88 19.07
C ILE A 39 18.14 -2.55 18.99
N ASN A 40 19.46 -2.61 18.86
CA ASN A 40 20.32 -1.42 18.79
C ASN A 40 20.44 -0.84 17.36
N LYS A 41 19.83 -1.42 16.37
CA LYS A 41 19.87 -0.89 15.01
C LYS A 41 18.91 0.30 14.89
N LYS A 42 19.47 1.47 14.59
CA LYS A 42 18.62 2.64 14.30
C LYS A 42 17.73 2.31 13.11
N MET A 43 16.43 2.23 13.32
CA MET A 43 15.49 2.09 12.23
C MET A 43 15.56 3.34 11.35
N PRO A 44 15.80 3.18 10.02
CA PRO A 44 16.03 4.35 9.15
C PRO A 44 14.83 5.29 9.03
N ALA A 45 13.63 4.80 9.31
CA ALA A 45 12.42 5.61 9.47
C ALA A 45 11.51 4.91 10.48
N GLY A 46 11.02 5.63 11.47
CA GLY A 46 9.97 5.12 12.36
C GLY A 46 8.70 4.84 11.56
N LEU A 47 7.87 3.90 12.03
CA LEU A 47 6.55 3.71 11.45
C LEU A 47 5.74 5.02 11.54
N PRO A 48 5.03 5.41 10.47
CA PRO A 48 4.25 6.62 10.48
C PRO A 48 3.14 6.52 11.54
N LYS A 49 2.91 7.62 12.27
CA LYS A 49 1.87 7.69 13.31
C LYS A 49 0.45 7.70 12.73
N ARG A 50 0.30 8.11 11.48
CA ARG A 50 -0.96 8.18 10.75
C ARG A 50 -0.84 7.45 9.42
N THR A 51 -1.91 6.80 9.01
CA THR A 51 -2.04 6.18 7.69
C THR A 51 -2.14 7.25 6.59
N ALA A 52 -1.91 6.89 5.33
CA ALA A 52 -2.13 7.79 4.21
C ALA A 52 -3.59 8.28 4.19
N ARG A 53 -4.57 7.40 4.43
CA ARG A 53 -5.99 7.76 4.51
C ARG A 53 -6.29 8.77 5.61
N ALA A 54 -5.70 8.57 6.80
CA ALA A 54 -5.90 9.49 7.93
C ALA A 54 -5.28 10.87 7.67
N LEU A 55 -4.28 10.97 6.80
CA LEU A 55 -3.67 12.24 6.40
C LEU A 55 -4.49 12.96 5.34
N LEU A 56 -5.24 12.22 4.52
CA LEU A 56 -6.11 12.74 3.47
C LEU A 56 -7.58 12.88 3.90
N ASP A 57 -7.90 12.51 5.15
CA ASP A 57 -9.26 12.54 5.70
C ASP A 57 -10.28 11.69 4.90
N ILE A 58 -9.83 10.53 4.41
CA ILE A 58 -10.63 9.57 3.63
C ILE A 58 -10.75 8.20 4.32
N GLU A 59 -10.85 8.18 5.64
CA GLU A 59 -10.95 6.93 6.43
C GLU A 59 -12.35 6.30 6.42
N ASP A 60 -13.37 7.02 5.99
CA ASP A 60 -14.73 6.49 5.96
C ASP A 60 -14.87 5.36 4.92
N ARG A 61 -15.35 4.21 5.41
CA ARG A 61 -15.50 2.98 4.61
C ARG A 61 -16.81 2.94 3.81
N HIS A 62 -17.70 3.86 4.06
CA HIS A 62 -18.99 3.92 3.36
C HIS A 62 -18.90 4.62 2.00
N TYR A 63 -17.78 5.27 1.73
CA TYR A 63 -17.54 5.99 0.48
C TYR A 63 -16.36 5.38 -0.29
N VAL A 64 -16.46 5.40 -1.61
CA VAL A 64 -15.36 5.14 -2.53
C VAL A 64 -14.68 6.48 -2.82
N PRO A 65 -13.46 6.74 -2.33
CA PRO A 65 -12.80 8.01 -2.58
C PRO A 65 -12.37 8.11 -4.05
N ILE A 66 -12.63 9.27 -4.66
CA ILE A 66 -12.12 9.65 -5.97
C ILE A 66 -11.32 10.93 -5.79
N LEU A 67 -10.01 10.84 -5.92
CA LEU A 67 -9.11 11.99 -5.81
C LEU A 67 -8.81 12.52 -7.21
N ARG A 68 -9.07 13.80 -7.42
CA ARG A 68 -8.85 14.49 -8.70
C ARG A 68 -8.53 15.96 -8.49
N ASP A 69 -7.76 16.54 -9.39
CA ASP A 69 -7.55 17.98 -9.44
C ASP A 69 -8.70 18.65 -10.19
N PRO A 70 -9.57 19.41 -9.53
CA PRO A 70 -10.72 20.05 -10.19
C PRO A 70 -10.31 21.09 -11.25
N ALA A 71 -9.04 21.57 -11.24
CA ALA A 71 -8.54 22.49 -12.23
C ALA A 71 -8.02 21.80 -13.51
N ARG A 72 -7.73 20.51 -13.43
CA ARG A 72 -7.11 19.72 -14.52
C ARG A 72 -7.97 18.57 -15.02
N THR A 73 -8.85 18.03 -14.17
CA THR A 73 -9.71 16.90 -14.53
C THR A 73 -11.08 17.36 -15.00
N THR A 74 -11.53 16.72 -16.07
CA THR A 74 -12.89 16.84 -16.61
C THR A 74 -13.61 15.50 -16.48
N SER A 75 -14.85 15.42 -16.95
CA SER A 75 -15.59 14.15 -17.07
C SER A 75 -14.91 13.15 -18.03
N GLU A 76 -14.12 13.64 -18.98
CA GLU A 76 -13.43 12.85 -20.01
C GLU A 76 -12.01 12.43 -19.55
N SER A 77 -11.53 12.90 -18.41
CA SER A 77 -10.21 12.52 -17.91
C SER A 77 -10.16 11.05 -17.55
N GLU A 78 -9.03 10.39 -17.86
CA GLU A 78 -8.82 8.99 -17.52
C GLU A 78 -9.09 8.72 -16.04
N ALA A 79 -9.80 7.63 -15.74
CA ALA A 79 -9.98 7.14 -14.39
C ALA A 79 -9.10 5.90 -14.16
N VAL A 80 -8.32 5.93 -13.10
CA VAL A 80 -7.46 4.82 -12.69
C VAL A 80 -7.89 4.29 -11.32
N PHE A 81 -7.78 2.98 -11.12
CA PHE A 81 -7.97 2.41 -9.80
C PHE A 81 -6.61 2.28 -9.10
N TYR A 82 -6.37 3.06 -8.06
CA TYR A 82 -5.14 2.97 -7.28
C TYR A 82 -5.30 2.00 -6.12
N PHE A 83 -4.51 0.93 -6.12
CA PHE A 83 -4.43 -0.05 -5.05
C PHE A 83 -3.19 0.22 -4.18
N PRO A 84 -3.31 0.92 -3.03
CA PRO A 84 -2.15 1.27 -2.19
C PRO A 84 -1.58 0.07 -1.43
N GLY A 85 -2.40 -0.93 -1.09
CA GLY A 85 -2.02 -2.06 -0.25
C GLY A 85 -1.59 -1.64 1.16
N CYS A 86 -1.07 -2.59 1.94
CA CYS A 86 -0.67 -2.35 3.32
C CYS A 86 0.62 -1.53 3.45
N GLY A 87 1.53 -1.65 2.49
CA GLY A 87 2.80 -0.93 2.46
C GLY A 87 2.58 0.57 2.39
N SER A 88 2.06 1.03 1.26
CA SER A 88 1.86 2.46 0.98
C SER A 88 0.72 3.09 1.79
N GLU A 89 -0.18 2.28 2.32
CA GLU A 89 -1.27 2.78 3.16
C GLU A 89 -0.82 3.02 4.62
N ARG A 90 -0.08 2.08 5.23
CA ARG A 90 0.16 2.05 6.67
C ARG A 90 1.62 2.08 7.08
N LEU A 91 2.50 1.37 6.37
CA LEU A 91 3.90 1.23 6.77
C LEU A 91 4.75 2.37 6.24
N PHE A 92 4.47 2.80 5.02
CA PHE A 92 5.18 3.85 4.29
C PHE A 92 4.17 4.86 3.73
N SER A 93 3.39 5.49 4.61
CA SER A 93 2.30 6.38 4.22
C SER A 93 2.76 7.52 3.28
N GLN A 94 4.02 7.94 3.40
CA GLN A 94 4.63 8.90 2.47
C GLN A 94 4.68 8.39 1.02
N VAL A 95 4.85 7.07 0.80
CA VAL A 95 4.82 6.48 -0.56
C VAL A 95 3.40 6.58 -1.12
N GLY A 96 2.40 6.22 -0.33
CA GLY A 96 1.00 6.33 -0.75
C GLY A 96 0.59 7.77 -1.06
N LEU A 97 1.04 8.73 -0.24
CA LEU A 97 0.78 10.15 -0.48
C LEU A 97 1.49 10.66 -1.74
N ALA A 98 2.77 10.28 -1.93
CA ALA A 98 3.52 10.66 -3.12
C ALA A 98 2.87 10.10 -4.40
N THR A 99 2.46 8.83 -4.39
CA THR A 99 1.75 8.20 -5.52
C THR A 99 0.47 8.98 -5.85
N GLN A 100 -0.33 9.32 -4.85
CA GLN A 100 -1.55 10.09 -5.08
C GLN A 100 -1.28 11.50 -5.57
N ALA A 101 -0.21 12.15 -5.08
CA ALA A 101 0.21 13.46 -5.59
C ALA A 101 0.65 13.39 -7.05
N MET A 102 1.35 12.33 -7.46
CA MET A 102 1.74 12.10 -8.86
C MET A 102 0.50 11.87 -9.75
N LEU A 103 -0.44 11.03 -9.33
CA LEU A 103 -1.71 10.82 -10.04
C LEU A 103 -2.53 12.11 -10.16
N TRP A 104 -2.60 12.88 -9.07
CA TRP A 104 -3.21 14.21 -9.07
C TRP A 104 -2.56 15.14 -10.09
N GLN A 105 -1.24 15.19 -10.12
CA GLN A 105 -0.47 16.02 -11.05
C GLN A 105 -0.63 15.56 -12.50
N ALA A 106 -0.78 14.26 -12.74
CA ALA A 106 -1.07 13.70 -14.07
C ALA A 106 -2.47 14.05 -14.59
N GLY A 107 -3.36 14.59 -13.74
CA GLY A 107 -4.70 15.01 -14.14
C GLY A 107 -5.68 13.85 -14.31
N VAL A 108 -5.42 12.70 -13.70
CA VAL A 108 -6.33 11.55 -13.71
C VAL A 108 -7.28 11.54 -12.52
N GLN A 109 -8.35 10.80 -12.64
CA GLN A 109 -9.29 10.53 -11.56
C GLN A 109 -8.85 9.27 -10.81
N ALA A 110 -8.17 9.42 -9.67
CA ALA A 110 -7.68 8.28 -8.89
C ALA A 110 -8.77 7.74 -7.97
N VAL A 111 -9.31 6.58 -8.29
CA VAL A 111 -10.29 5.85 -7.48
C VAL A 111 -9.54 4.96 -6.48
N LEU A 112 -9.88 5.07 -5.20
CA LEU A 112 -9.32 4.21 -4.15
C LEU A 112 -10.36 3.22 -3.63
N PRO A 113 -9.92 2.06 -3.09
CA PRO A 113 -10.86 1.15 -2.45
C PRO A 113 -11.54 1.80 -1.23
N PRO A 114 -12.80 1.44 -0.92
CA PRO A 114 -13.46 1.91 0.29
C PRO A 114 -12.81 1.29 1.53
N GLY A 115 -12.06 2.07 2.25
CA GLY A 115 -11.32 1.62 3.42
C GLY A 115 -10.02 0.88 3.09
N TYR A 116 -9.40 0.37 4.14
CA TYR A 116 -8.12 -0.35 4.05
C TYR A 116 -8.31 -1.76 3.52
N ILE A 117 -7.53 -2.11 2.51
CA ILE A 117 -7.43 -3.49 2.00
C ILE A 117 -5.96 -3.91 1.87
N CYS A 118 -5.70 -5.20 2.06
CA CYS A 118 -4.40 -5.83 1.85
C CYS A 118 -4.47 -6.77 0.64
N CYS A 119 -3.42 -6.89 -0.14
CA CYS A 119 -3.40 -7.80 -1.29
C CYS A 119 -3.40 -9.29 -0.91
N GLY A 120 -3.06 -9.65 0.33
CA GLY A 120 -2.93 -11.03 0.78
C GLY A 120 -1.51 -11.60 0.71
N TYR A 121 -0.57 -10.89 0.09
CA TYR A 121 0.82 -11.36 -0.04
C TYR A 121 1.49 -11.68 1.30
N PRO A 122 1.33 -10.91 2.40
CA PRO A 122 1.92 -11.26 3.68
C PRO A 122 1.50 -12.64 4.20
N GLN A 123 0.25 -13.03 3.98
CA GLN A 123 -0.25 -14.35 4.34
C GLN A 123 0.33 -15.43 3.43
N ARG A 124 0.32 -15.20 2.11
CA ARG A 124 0.94 -16.11 1.14
C ARG A 124 2.44 -16.31 1.45
N GLY A 125 3.18 -15.23 1.67
CA GLY A 125 4.62 -15.27 1.97
C GLY A 125 4.96 -15.93 3.31
N SER A 126 4.01 -16.02 4.25
CA SER A 126 4.15 -16.78 5.51
C SER A 126 3.61 -18.21 5.44
N GLY A 127 3.20 -18.69 4.27
CA GLY A 127 2.66 -20.03 4.07
C GLY A 127 1.20 -20.21 4.47
N GLN A 128 0.48 -19.13 4.81
CA GLN A 128 -0.93 -19.16 5.17
C GLN A 128 -1.81 -19.01 3.91
N PHE A 129 -1.77 -20.00 3.03
CA PHE A 129 -2.38 -19.92 1.70
C PHE A 129 -3.91 -19.76 1.75
N GLU A 130 -4.59 -20.48 2.65
CA GLU A 130 -6.04 -20.35 2.82
C GLU A 130 -6.46 -18.95 3.28
N ALA A 131 -5.71 -18.36 4.21
CA ALA A 131 -5.93 -16.98 4.66
C ALA A 131 -5.68 -15.97 3.53
N ALA A 132 -4.66 -16.18 2.71
CA ALA A 132 -4.41 -15.37 1.53
C ALA A 132 -5.54 -15.47 0.52
N GLN A 133 -6.01 -16.70 0.22
CA GLN A 133 -7.12 -16.93 -0.70
C GLN A 133 -8.43 -16.30 -0.22
N LYS A 134 -8.69 -16.37 1.08
CA LYS A 134 -9.86 -15.68 1.66
C LYS A 134 -9.79 -14.16 1.45
N ILE A 135 -8.62 -13.56 1.67
CA ILE A 135 -8.41 -12.11 1.45
C ILE A 135 -8.66 -11.76 -0.02
N ILE A 136 -8.13 -12.55 -0.98
CA ILE A 136 -8.34 -12.35 -2.41
C ILE A 136 -9.84 -12.38 -2.73
N THR A 137 -10.55 -13.40 -2.25
CA THR A 137 -11.98 -13.56 -2.49
C THR A 137 -12.79 -12.39 -1.93
N ASP A 138 -12.55 -12.02 -0.67
CA ASP A 138 -13.25 -10.92 0.00
C ASP A 138 -13.00 -9.59 -0.74
N ASN A 139 -11.76 -9.34 -1.14
CA ASN A 139 -11.40 -8.15 -1.91
C ASN A 139 -12.03 -8.14 -3.31
N ARG A 140 -12.04 -9.28 -4.03
CA ARG A 140 -12.68 -9.36 -5.34
C ARG A 140 -14.17 -8.99 -5.25
N VAL A 141 -14.88 -9.51 -4.25
CA VAL A 141 -16.29 -9.14 -4.02
C VAL A 141 -16.46 -7.63 -3.79
N LEU A 142 -15.58 -7.04 -2.97
CA LEU A 142 -15.59 -5.60 -2.72
C LEU A 142 -15.32 -4.81 -4.01
N LEU A 143 -14.31 -5.20 -4.76
CA LEU A 143 -13.88 -4.51 -5.98
C LEU A 143 -14.92 -4.62 -7.11
N HIS A 144 -15.62 -5.75 -7.25
CA HIS A 144 -16.79 -5.86 -8.14
C HIS A 144 -17.90 -4.86 -7.78
N ARG A 145 -18.15 -4.64 -6.48
CA ARG A 145 -19.12 -3.63 -6.05
C ARG A 145 -18.65 -2.22 -6.44
N VAL A 146 -17.36 -1.93 -6.24
CA VAL A 146 -16.77 -0.64 -6.67
C VAL A 146 -16.92 -0.46 -8.18
N ALA A 147 -16.56 -1.46 -8.98
CA ALA A 147 -16.68 -1.42 -10.44
C ALA A 147 -18.12 -1.19 -10.91
N ASN A 148 -19.07 -1.89 -10.28
CA ASN A 148 -20.50 -1.72 -10.60
C ASN A 148 -21.03 -0.33 -10.22
N THR A 149 -20.58 0.22 -9.10
CA THR A 149 -20.99 1.55 -8.63
C THR A 149 -20.42 2.66 -9.51
N LEU A 150 -19.19 2.48 -10.00
CA LEU A 150 -18.43 3.47 -10.77
C LEU A 150 -18.27 3.07 -12.24
N ASN A 151 -19.20 2.29 -12.79
CA ASN A 151 -19.14 1.79 -14.17
C ASN A 151 -19.05 2.89 -15.23
N TYR A 152 -19.53 4.10 -14.91
CA TYR A 152 -19.45 5.27 -15.77
C TYR A 152 -18.04 5.84 -15.95
N LEU A 153 -17.08 5.44 -15.09
CA LEU A 153 -15.68 5.90 -15.19
C LEU A 153 -14.83 5.09 -16.17
N ASP A 154 -15.31 3.95 -16.65
CA ASP A 154 -14.62 3.04 -17.59
C ASP A 154 -13.13 2.79 -17.23
N ILE A 155 -12.88 2.37 -15.99
CA ILE A 155 -11.52 2.15 -15.46
C ILE A 155 -10.80 1.06 -16.25
N LYS A 156 -9.70 1.43 -16.92
CA LYS A 156 -8.85 0.52 -17.73
C LYS A 156 -7.46 0.29 -17.10
N THR A 157 -7.11 1.05 -16.09
CA THR A 157 -5.79 0.99 -15.49
C THR A 157 -5.90 0.81 -13.98
N VAL A 158 -5.23 -0.24 -13.46
CA VAL A 158 -5.06 -0.50 -12.03
C VAL A 158 -3.63 -0.17 -11.66
N VAL A 159 -3.43 0.91 -10.91
CA VAL A 159 -2.11 1.39 -10.51
C VAL A 159 -1.73 0.84 -9.14
N VAL A 160 -0.49 0.40 -9.00
CA VAL A 160 0.12 -0.04 -7.74
C VAL A 160 1.41 0.73 -7.47
N SER A 161 1.82 0.80 -6.21
CA SER A 161 3.10 1.38 -5.78
C SER A 161 3.92 0.41 -4.92
N CYS A 162 3.74 -0.89 -5.15
CA CYS A 162 4.39 -1.95 -4.39
C CYS A 162 4.52 -3.21 -5.25
N GLY A 163 5.76 -3.66 -5.51
CA GLY A 163 6.03 -4.83 -6.36
C GLY A 163 5.40 -6.13 -5.85
N THR A 164 5.31 -6.34 -4.53
CA THR A 164 4.61 -7.52 -3.98
C THR A 164 3.10 -7.44 -4.16
N CYS A 165 2.52 -6.24 -4.16
CA CYS A 165 1.12 -6.07 -4.54
C CYS A 165 0.94 -6.31 -6.04
N TYR A 166 1.85 -5.82 -6.89
CA TYR A 166 1.83 -6.07 -8.33
C TYR A 166 1.77 -7.57 -8.65
N ASP A 167 2.67 -8.37 -8.04
CA ASP A 167 2.69 -9.83 -8.20
C ASP A 167 1.38 -10.48 -7.70
N GLN A 168 0.96 -10.15 -6.48
CA GLN A 168 -0.23 -10.79 -5.88
C GLN A 168 -1.54 -10.44 -6.60
N LEU A 169 -1.64 -9.23 -7.16
CA LEU A 169 -2.86 -8.79 -7.85
C LEU A 169 -3.05 -9.46 -9.22
N GLN A 170 -2.03 -10.14 -9.77
CA GLN A 170 -2.21 -10.98 -10.97
C GLN A 170 -3.23 -12.10 -10.71
N ASP A 171 -3.30 -12.62 -9.48
CA ASP A 171 -4.26 -13.65 -9.08
C ASP A 171 -5.70 -13.10 -8.93
N TYR A 172 -5.90 -11.78 -8.99
CA TYR A 172 -7.19 -11.13 -8.78
C TYR A 172 -8.09 -11.13 -10.02
N GLN A 173 -7.55 -11.45 -11.19
CA GLN A 173 -8.30 -11.42 -12.46
C GLN A 173 -9.01 -10.08 -12.68
N PHE A 174 -8.26 -8.98 -12.59
CA PHE A 174 -8.82 -7.62 -12.68
C PHE A 174 -9.61 -7.36 -13.98
N GLY A 175 -9.30 -8.06 -15.06
CA GLY A 175 -10.08 -8.00 -16.29
C GLY A 175 -11.55 -8.43 -16.16
N GLU A 176 -11.87 -9.23 -15.13
CA GLU A 176 -13.26 -9.59 -14.79
C GLU A 176 -13.92 -8.50 -13.92
N ILE A 177 -13.13 -7.77 -13.12
CA ILE A 177 -13.61 -6.72 -12.21
C ILE A 177 -13.81 -5.42 -12.97
N PHE A 178 -12.77 -4.98 -13.68
CA PHE A 178 -12.77 -3.82 -14.57
C PHE A 178 -12.47 -4.31 -15.99
N PRO A 179 -13.46 -4.50 -16.84
CA PRO A 179 -13.29 -5.13 -18.17
C PRO A 179 -12.25 -4.41 -19.03
N GLY A 180 -11.28 -5.20 -19.51
CA GLY A 180 -10.17 -4.70 -20.34
C GLY A 180 -9.08 -3.95 -19.56
N SER A 181 -9.10 -3.99 -18.22
CA SER A 181 -8.07 -3.33 -17.42
C SER A 181 -6.75 -4.11 -17.40
N ARG A 182 -5.68 -3.36 -17.21
CA ARG A 182 -4.31 -3.86 -16.93
C ARG A 182 -3.83 -3.40 -15.55
N ILE A 183 -2.89 -4.14 -14.98
CA ILE A 183 -2.19 -3.74 -13.74
C ILE A 183 -0.84 -3.17 -14.12
N ILE A 184 -0.49 -2.02 -13.58
CA ILE A 184 0.75 -1.31 -13.89
C ILE A 184 1.34 -0.70 -12.61
N ASP A 185 2.67 -0.63 -12.53
CA ASP A 185 3.35 0.11 -11.46
C ASP A 185 3.28 1.62 -11.73
N ILE A 186 3.26 2.41 -10.65
CA ILE A 186 3.17 3.87 -10.76
C ILE A 186 4.29 4.47 -11.62
N HIS A 187 5.52 3.91 -11.57
CA HIS A 187 6.64 4.43 -12.36
C HIS A 187 6.44 4.18 -13.85
N GLU A 188 5.91 3.01 -14.20
CA GLU A 188 5.56 2.67 -15.59
C GLU A 188 4.41 3.55 -16.07
N PHE A 189 3.37 3.72 -15.25
CA PHE A 189 2.24 4.60 -15.55
C PHE A 189 2.66 6.05 -15.87
N LEU A 190 3.68 6.57 -15.19
CA LEU A 190 4.17 7.94 -15.41
C LEU A 190 5.09 8.09 -16.63
N LEU A 191 5.51 6.99 -17.23
CA LEU A 191 6.34 7.00 -18.45
C LEU A 191 5.51 6.95 -19.73
N GLU A 192 4.24 6.61 -19.64
CA GLU A 192 3.27 6.63 -20.76
C GLU A 192 2.68 8.02 -20.98
#